data_25ca723510c9ed87c32a1876af4302b5
#
_entry.id   25ca723510c9ed87c32a1876af4302b5
#
_cell.length_a   1.000
_cell.length_b   1.000
_cell.length_c   1.000
_cell.angle_alpha   90.00
_cell.angle_beta   90.00
_cell.angle_gamma   90.00
#
_symmetry.space_group_name_H-M   'P 1'
#
loop_
_entity.id
_entity.type
_entity.pdbx_description
1 polymer ?
#
loop_
_entity_poly.entity_id
_entity_poly.type
_entity_poly.pdbx_seq_one_letter_code
_entity_poly.pdbx_strand_id
1 'polypeptide(L)'
;MALDYDRLMNWPFRDVVRHYDEKDTILYALSLGLGADPVDPRQLKFVYEKSLQAFPTMPIVLGMTDMGFLTDPSIGIDLPKMLHGESSLTIHAPLSPAGGIISRMRILDIVDKGAAKGALLYFERAIRDAESNYPLATERGCFVLRGNGGFSDEVRKTPPPRAVPDRAPDHVCALSTLPQGALLYRLTGDRNSLHADPGIAKAAGFERPILHGSCAYGIAGHALLKVLCDYEPQRLQRMDVRFTAPVLPGETIHTEIWQEQQGSALFRCKVIERNRVVLDNGFVEYAATNGASDSRGSASH
;
A
#
# COMPACT_ATOMS: atom_id res chain seq x y z
N MET A 1 -22.31 -14.81 -13.44
CA MET A 1 -21.99 -14.54 -14.88
C MET A 1 -20.52 -14.87 -15.07
N ALA A 2 -20.12 -15.42 -16.22
CA ALA A 2 -18.70 -15.67 -16.49
C ALA A 2 -17.97 -14.32 -16.66
N LEU A 3 -16.68 -14.28 -16.30
CA LEU A 3 -15.82 -13.12 -16.50
C LEU A 3 -15.58 -12.92 -18.01
N ASP A 4 -15.83 -11.72 -18.52
CA ASP A 4 -15.45 -11.37 -19.89
C ASP A 4 -13.98 -10.92 -19.91
N TYR A 5 -13.09 -11.89 -20.20
CA TYR A 5 -11.64 -11.71 -20.22
C TYR A 5 -11.19 -10.66 -21.22
N ASP A 6 -11.65 -10.75 -22.47
CA ASP A 6 -11.19 -9.90 -23.57
C ASP A 6 -11.63 -8.44 -23.35
N ARG A 7 -12.86 -8.25 -22.91
CA ARG A 7 -13.37 -6.93 -22.60
C ARG A 7 -12.66 -6.30 -21.43
N LEU A 8 -12.35 -7.06 -20.39
CA LEU A 8 -11.64 -6.58 -19.21
C LEU A 8 -10.19 -6.24 -19.55
N MET A 9 -9.49 -7.06 -20.32
CA MET A 9 -8.11 -6.77 -20.76
C MET A 9 -8.03 -5.52 -21.65
N ASN A 10 -9.07 -5.22 -22.41
CA ASN A 10 -9.15 -4.06 -23.31
C ASN A 10 -9.99 -2.92 -22.73
N TRP A 11 -10.21 -2.89 -21.41
CA TRP A 11 -10.98 -1.82 -20.78
C TRP A 11 -10.37 -0.44 -21.08
N PRO A 12 -11.19 0.54 -21.55
CA PRO A 12 -10.69 1.83 -22.00
C PRO A 12 -10.39 2.79 -20.82
N PHE A 13 -9.41 2.46 -19.99
CA PHE A 13 -8.99 3.32 -18.89
C PHE A 13 -8.62 4.72 -19.39
N ARG A 14 -9.08 5.72 -18.66
CA ARG A 14 -8.78 7.13 -18.94
C ARG A 14 -7.82 7.69 -17.91
N ASP A 15 -7.14 8.78 -18.27
CA ASP A 15 -6.39 9.58 -17.32
C ASP A 15 -7.36 10.23 -16.32
N VAL A 16 -7.01 10.14 -15.04
CA VAL A 16 -7.73 10.80 -13.94
C VAL A 16 -6.82 11.85 -13.35
N VAL A 17 -7.25 13.10 -13.37
CA VAL A 17 -6.54 14.21 -12.75
C VAL A 17 -7.07 14.39 -11.35
N ARG A 18 -6.18 14.53 -10.37
CA ARG A 18 -6.52 14.84 -8.99
C ARG A 18 -5.62 15.93 -8.45
N HIS A 19 -6.22 16.96 -7.89
CA HIS A 19 -5.54 18.00 -7.12
C HIS A 19 -5.62 17.66 -5.64
N TYR A 20 -4.58 17.99 -4.90
CA TYR A 20 -4.48 17.81 -3.45
C TYR A 20 -3.73 19.00 -2.84
N ASP A 21 -4.01 19.27 -1.58
CA ASP A 21 -3.42 20.37 -0.84
C ASP A 21 -2.65 19.87 0.41
N GLU A 22 -2.06 20.80 1.16
CA GLU A 22 -1.33 20.49 2.39
C GLU A 22 -2.21 19.78 3.43
N LYS A 23 -3.50 20.09 3.47
CA LYS A 23 -4.46 19.44 4.37
C LYS A 23 -4.64 17.96 4.02
N ASP A 24 -4.71 17.62 2.72
CA ASP A 24 -4.79 16.23 2.27
C ASP A 24 -3.53 15.46 2.66
N THR A 25 -2.37 16.10 2.51
CA THR A 25 -1.06 15.55 2.87
C THR A 25 -0.96 15.29 4.38
N ILE A 26 -1.33 16.27 5.20
CA ILE A 26 -1.36 16.15 6.66
C ILE A 26 -2.37 15.08 7.10
N LEU A 27 -3.58 15.09 6.52
CA LEU A 27 -4.62 14.10 6.85
C LEU A 27 -4.16 12.68 6.56
N TYR A 28 -3.49 12.45 5.42
CA TYR A 28 -2.93 11.15 5.10
C TYR A 28 -1.92 10.71 6.16
N ALA A 29 -0.95 11.56 6.51
CA ALA A 29 0.07 11.25 7.50
C ALA A 29 -0.52 10.98 8.91
N LEU A 30 -1.47 11.82 9.37
CA LEU A 30 -2.19 11.60 10.63
C LEU A 30 -2.93 10.27 10.65
N SER A 31 -3.54 9.88 9.52
CA SER A 31 -4.27 8.60 9.42
C SER A 31 -3.36 7.37 9.56
N LEU A 32 -2.04 7.53 9.35
CA LEU A 32 -1.01 6.50 9.54
C LEU A 32 -0.35 6.57 10.92
N GLY A 33 -0.83 7.43 11.82
CA GLY A 33 -0.31 7.59 13.18
C GLY A 33 0.95 8.45 13.30
N LEU A 34 1.34 9.21 12.25
CA LEU A 34 2.38 10.23 12.38
C LEU A 34 1.87 11.38 13.26
N GLY A 35 2.77 11.97 14.04
CA GLY A 35 2.41 12.99 15.05
C GLY A 35 1.89 12.39 16.37
N ALA A 36 1.91 11.07 16.54
CA ALA A 36 1.57 10.41 17.81
C ALA A 36 2.56 10.83 18.93
N ASP A 37 3.82 11.12 18.59
CA ASP A 37 4.74 11.86 19.43
C ASP A 37 4.77 13.33 18.97
N PRO A 38 4.09 14.23 19.69
CA PRO A 38 3.91 15.63 19.27
C PRO A 38 5.18 16.46 19.40
N VAL A 39 6.24 15.94 20.00
CA VAL A 39 7.53 16.62 20.18
C VAL A 39 8.65 16.05 19.31
N ASP A 40 8.41 14.96 18.56
CA ASP A 40 9.40 14.41 17.63
C ASP A 40 9.41 15.21 16.32
N PRO A 41 10.46 16.04 16.05
CA PRO A 41 10.52 16.89 14.87
C PRO A 41 10.56 16.07 13.57
N ARG A 42 10.97 14.79 13.62
CA ARG A 42 11.02 13.91 12.47
C ARG A 42 9.61 13.49 12.01
N GLN A 43 8.64 13.42 12.94
CA GLN A 43 7.24 13.17 12.62
C GLN A 43 6.51 14.47 12.25
N LEU A 44 6.83 15.59 12.93
CA LEU A 44 6.17 16.88 12.70
C LEU A 44 6.30 17.38 11.26
N LYS A 45 7.40 17.05 10.56
CA LYS A 45 7.55 17.43 9.15
C LYS A 45 6.52 16.81 8.19
N PHE A 46 5.72 15.84 8.64
CA PHE A 46 4.62 15.23 7.87
C PHE A 46 3.23 15.73 8.27
N VAL A 47 3.11 16.41 9.41
CA VAL A 47 1.81 16.77 9.99
C VAL A 47 1.70 18.24 10.42
N TYR A 48 2.71 19.05 10.12
CA TYR A 48 2.75 20.48 10.42
C TYR A 48 3.24 21.26 9.20
N GLU A 49 2.63 22.39 8.90
CA GLU A 49 2.82 23.15 7.65
C GLU A 49 4.27 23.66 7.48
N LYS A 50 4.98 23.89 8.57
CA LYS A 50 6.37 24.33 8.51
C LYS A 50 7.27 23.22 7.97
N SER A 51 7.78 23.43 6.75
CA SER A 51 8.64 22.46 6.03
C SER A 51 7.95 21.11 5.79
N LEU A 52 6.65 21.15 5.52
CA LEU A 52 5.82 19.98 5.26
C LEU A 52 6.38 19.10 4.15
N GLN A 53 6.37 17.80 4.36
CA GLN A 53 6.77 16.77 3.39
C GLN A 53 5.63 15.76 3.21
N ALA A 54 5.39 15.35 1.99
CA ALA A 54 4.42 14.29 1.71
C ALA A 54 4.98 12.92 2.14
N PHE A 55 4.10 12.10 2.72
CA PHE A 55 4.48 10.75 3.12
C PHE A 55 4.63 9.84 1.88
N PRO A 56 5.72 9.02 1.79
CA PRO A 56 6.09 8.34 0.53
C PRO A 56 5.05 7.38 -0.02
N THR A 57 4.15 6.83 0.80
CA THR A 57 3.11 5.91 0.34
C THR A 57 1.80 6.61 -0.08
N MET A 58 1.72 7.95 0.03
CA MET A 58 0.53 8.74 -0.36
C MET A 58 0.10 8.56 -1.83
N PRO A 59 1.00 8.29 -2.80
CA PRO A 59 0.59 8.04 -4.18
C PRO A 59 -0.47 6.93 -4.35
N ILE A 60 -0.49 5.93 -3.46
CA ILE A 60 -1.49 4.84 -3.51
C ILE A 60 -2.93 5.37 -3.44
N VAL A 61 -3.19 6.32 -2.55
CA VAL A 61 -4.54 6.87 -2.37
C VAL A 61 -4.83 8.01 -3.35
N LEU A 62 -3.85 8.82 -3.66
CA LEU A 62 -3.99 9.88 -4.66
C LEU A 62 -4.19 9.31 -6.06
N GLY A 63 -3.46 8.26 -6.41
CA GLY A 63 -3.52 7.61 -7.70
C GLY A 63 -4.76 6.75 -7.93
N MET A 64 -5.73 6.70 -7.03
CA MET A 64 -6.96 5.93 -7.24
C MET A 64 -7.70 6.43 -8.49
N THR A 65 -7.83 5.52 -9.46
CA THR A 65 -8.50 5.77 -10.74
C THR A 65 -9.97 5.38 -10.69
N ASP A 66 -10.68 5.65 -11.78
CA ASP A 66 -12.03 5.13 -11.96
C ASP A 66 -11.99 3.59 -11.98
N MET A 67 -12.72 2.99 -11.04
CA MET A 67 -12.88 1.55 -10.88
C MET A 67 -14.20 1.05 -11.46
N GLY A 68 -14.78 1.79 -12.41
CA GLY A 68 -16.08 1.48 -13.03
C GLY A 68 -16.17 0.07 -13.61
N PHE A 69 -15.05 -0.50 -14.09
CA PHE A 69 -15.00 -1.87 -14.58
C PHE A 69 -15.39 -2.92 -13.51
N LEU A 70 -15.21 -2.62 -12.23
CA LEU A 70 -15.58 -3.54 -11.14
C LEU A 70 -17.09 -3.69 -10.99
N THR A 71 -17.85 -2.67 -11.37
CA THR A 71 -19.31 -2.63 -11.23
C THR A 71 -20.06 -2.76 -12.56
N ASP A 72 -19.33 -2.80 -13.68
CA ASP A 72 -19.94 -2.98 -15.00
C ASP A 72 -20.47 -4.41 -15.14
N PRO A 73 -21.81 -4.60 -15.30
CA PRO A 73 -22.39 -5.94 -15.40
C PRO A 73 -21.86 -6.74 -16.58
N SER A 74 -21.40 -6.08 -17.65
CA SER A 74 -20.89 -6.75 -18.85
C SER A 74 -19.52 -7.41 -18.63
N ILE A 75 -18.78 -7.03 -17.59
CA ILE A 75 -17.51 -7.64 -17.20
C ILE A 75 -17.74 -8.90 -16.34
N GLY A 76 -18.79 -8.91 -15.53
CA GLY A 76 -19.17 -10.07 -14.72
C GLY A 76 -18.33 -10.32 -13.47
N ILE A 77 -17.68 -9.29 -12.89
CA ILE A 77 -16.94 -9.43 -11.64
C ILE A 77 -17.92 -9.63 -10.46
N ASP A 78 -17.66 -10.67 -9.66
CA ASP A 78 -18.34 -10.91 -8.38
C ASP A 78 -17.71 -10.03 -7.30
N LEU A 79 -18.07 -8.75 -7.30
CA LEU A 79 -17.46 -7.73 -6.43
C LEU A 79 -17.48 -8.08 -4.93
N PRO A 80 -18.56 -8.64 -4.35
CA PRO A 80 -18.57 -9.08 -2.94
C PRO A 80 -17.50 -10.13 -2.61
N LYS A 81 -16.99 -10.87 -3.59
CA LYS A 81 -15.95 -11.88 -3.41
C LYS A 81 -14.57 -11.43 -3.87
N MET A 82 -14.43 -10.15 -4.22
CA MET A 82 -13.14 -9.57 -4.57
C MET A 82 -12.37 -9.16 -3.32
N LEU A 83 -11.07 -9.46 -3.30
CA LEU A 83 -10.14 -9.02 -2.26
C LEU A 83 -8.94 -8.32 -2.89
N HIS A 84 -8.37 -7.34 -2.19
CA HIS A 84 -7.07 -6.79 -2.52
C HIS A 84 -6.01 -7.81 -2.04
N GLY A 85 -5.29 -8.42 -2.98
CA GLY A 85 -4.34 -9.49 -2.71
C GLY A 85 -2.92 -9.02 -2.51
N GLU A 86 -2.44 -8.11 -3.37
CA GLU A 86 -1.05 -7.65 -3.37
C GLU A 86 -0.98 -6.16 -3.74
N SER A 87 -0.01 -5.44 -3.17
CA SER A 87 0.34 -4.08 -3.55
C SER A 87 1.85 -3.92 -3.60
N SER A 88 2.33 -3.22 -4.62
CA SER A 88 3.71 -2.83 -4.83
C SER A 88 3.74 -1.38 -5.27
N LEU A 89 4.49 -0.54 -4.57
CA LEU A 89 4.69 0.86 -4.93
C LEU A 89 6.18 1.10 -5.21
N THR A 90 6.50 1.58 -6.40
CA THR A 90 7.82 2.11 -6.75
C THR A 90 7.73 3.63 -6.80
N ILE A 91 8.59 4.32 -6.07
CA ILE A 91 8.63 5.78 -5.98
C ILE A 91 9.75 6.26 -6.90
N HIS A 92 9.41 7.11 -7.88
CA HIS A 92 10.35 7.66 -8.85
C HIS A 92 10.84 9.05 -8.44
N ALA A 93 9.95 9.82 -7.78
CA ALA A 93 10.26 11.12 -7.22
C ALA A 93 9.37 11.40 -6.00
N PRO A 94 9.84 12.21 -5.04
CA PRO A 94 9.02 12.63 -3.91
C PRO A 94 7.82 13.45 -4.37
N LEU A 95 6.66 13.26 -3.73
CA LEU A 95 5.51 14.14 -3.89
C LEU A 95 5.78 15.50 -3.25
N SER A 96 5.33 16.56 -3.89
CA SER A 96 5.17 17.87 -3.23
C SER A 96 4.07 17.81 -2.16
N PRO A 97 4.08 18.69 -1.14
CA PRO A 97 3.01 18.75 -0.13
C PRO A 97 1.64 19.12 -0.69
N ALA A 98 1.62 19.81 -1.81
CA ALA A 98 0.41 20.18 -2.56
C ALA A 98 0.72 20.13 -4.04
N GLY A 99 -0.30 19.91 -4.88
CA GLY A 99 -0.14 19.87 -6.34
C GLY A 99 -1.25 19.12 -7.06
N GLY A 100 -0.92 18.67 -8.25
CA GLY A 100 -1.80 17.85 -9.08
C GLY A 100 -1.08 16.59 -9.57
N ILE A 101 -1.84 15.51 -9.69
CA ILE A 101 -1.36 14.28 -10.32
C ILE A 101 -2.28 13.87 -11.46
N ILE A 102 -1.70 13.15 -12.43
CA ILE A 102 -2.43 12.37 -13.43
C ILE A 102 -2.15 10.90 -13.15
N SER A 103 -3.20 10.11 -13.02
CA SER A 103 -3.08 8.67 -12.86
C SER A 103 -3.79 7.92 -13.98
N ARG A 104 -3.20 6.82 -14.44
CA ARG A 104 -3.79 5.92 -15.43
C ARG A 104 -3.54 4.47 -15.01
N MET A 105 -4.62 3.70 -15.01
CA MET A 105 -4.57 2.26 -14.77
C MET A 105 -4.51 1.48 -16.08
N ARG A 106 -3.91 0.31 -16.05
CA ARG A 106 -4.04 -0.73 -17.08
C ARG A 106 -4.06 -2.11 -16.43
N ILE A 107 -4.73 -3.04 -17.03
CA ILE A 107 -4.65 -4.45 -16.63
C ILE A 107 -3.43 -5.05 -17.31
N LEU A 108 -2.61 -5.74 -16.52
CA LEU A 108 -1.40 -6.40 -16.99
C LEU A 108 -1.68 -7.84 -17.40
N ASP A 109 -2.52 -8.53 -16.59
CA ASP A 109 -2.83 -9.93 -16.79
C ASP A 109 -4.03 -10.37 -15.95
N ILE A 110 -4.73 -11.40 -16.38
CA ILE A 110 -5.78 -12.09 -15.62
C ILE A 110 -5.46 -13.57 -15.63
N VAL A 111 -5.12 -14.11 -14.47
CA VAL A 111 -4.69 -15.51 -14.32
C VAL A 111 -5.83 -16.34 -13.77
N ASP A 112 -6.38 -17.25 -14.55
CA ASP A 112 -7.36 -18.23 -14.07
C ASP A 112 -6.67 -19.23 -13.14
N LYS A 113 -7.25 -19.43 -11.96
CA LYS A 113 -6.80 -20.41 -10.95
C LYS A 113 -7.77 -21.60 -10.84
N GLY A 114 -8.73 -21.68 -11.76
CA GLY A 114 -9.81 -22.64 -11.79
C GLY A 114 -11.03 -22.22 -10.97
N ALA A 115 -12.19 -22.81 -11.26
CA ALA A 115 -13.48 -22.45 -10.68
C ALA A 115 -13.50 -22.44 -9.14
N ALA A 116 -12.72 -23.32 -8.49
CA ALA A 116 -12.66 -23.42 -7.04
C ALA A 116 -11.80 -22.31 -6.38
N LYS A 117 -10.82 -21.75 -7.10
CA LYS A 117 -9.84 -20.78 -6.55
C LYS A 117 -10.05 -19.35 -7.06
N GLY A 118 -10.87 -19.16 -8.09
CA GLY A 118 -11.11 -17.87 -8.69
C GLY A 118 -10.02 -17.44 -9.68
N ALA A 119 -9.80 -16.14 -9.82
CA ALA A 119 -8.80 -15.57 -10.71
C ALA A 119 -7.97 -14.50 -9.99
N LEU A 120 -6.79 -14.19 -10.56
CA LEU A 120 -5.91 -13.11 -10.12
C LEU A 120 -5.87 -12.06 -11.22
N LEU A 121 -6.32 -10.85 -10.93
CA LEU A 121 -6.26 -9.70 -11.83
C LEU A 121 -5.09 -8.81 -11.41
N TYR A 122 -4.05 -8.78 -12.25
CA TYR A 122 -2.89 -7.92 -12.06
C TYR A 122 -3.09 -6.60 -12.80
N PHE A 123 -2.83 -5.50 -12.11
CA PHE A 123 -2.92 -4.16 -12.69
C PHE A 123 -1.66 -3.35 -12.41
N GLU A 124 -1.48 -2.32 -13.22
CA GLU A 124 -0.49 -1.27 -13.01
C GLU A 124 -1.18 0.09 -13.07
N ARG A 125 -0.73 0.99 -12.22
CA ARG A 125 -1.19 2.37 -12.17
C ARG A 125 0.02 3.29 -12.25
N ALA A 126 0.14 4.02 -13.35
CA ALA A 126 1.15 5.05 -13.52
C ALA A 126 0.63 6.36 -12.91
N ILE A 127 1.46 7.01 -12.09
CA ILE A 127 1.14 8.26 -11.40
C ILE A 127 2.20 9.28 -11.79
N ARG A 128 1.77 10.39 -12.38
CA ARG A 128 2.62 11.45 -12.94
C ARG A 128 2.20 12.80 -12.37
N ASP A 129 3.12 13.72 -12.31
CA ASP A 129 2.84 15.12 -12.01
C ASP A 129 1.96 15.75 -13.10
N ALA A 130 0.94 16.49 -12.71
CA ALA A 130 -0.06 17.02 -13.66
C ALA A 130 0.46 18.18 -14.53
N GLU A 131 1.47 18.90 -14.07
CA GLU A 131 2.03 20.04 -14.81
C GLU A 131 3.19 19.61 -15.71
N SER A 132 4.16 18.90 -15.13
CA SER A 132 5.39 18.50 -15.84
C SER A 132 5.27 17.17 -16.57
N ASN A 133 4.25 16.37 -16.27
CA ASN A 133 4.10 14.99 -16.73
C ASN A 133 5.24 14.05 -16.26
N TYR A 134 6.03 14.47 -15.27
CA TYR A 134 7.14 13.68 -14.74
C TYR A 134 6.59 12.47 -13.94
N PRO A 135 7.19 11.28 -14.08
CA PRO A 135 6.76 10.10 -13.34
C PRO A 135 7.06 10.27 -11.84
N LEU A 136 6.03 10.19 -11.01
CA LEU A 136 6.14 10.27 -9.54
C LEU A 136 6.17 8.89 -8.89
N ALA A 137 5.27 7.99 -9.32
CA ALA A 137 5.21 6.64 -8.78
C ALA A 137 4.58 5.66 -9.78
N THR A 138 4.87 4.38 -9.57
CA THR A 138 4.16 3.27 -10.22
C THR A 138 3.64 2.34 -9.13
N GLU A 139 2.33 2.13 -9.11
CA GLU A 139 1.70 1.09 -8.30
C GLU A 139 1.39 -0.12 -9.17
N ARG A 140 1.71 -1.31 -8.66
CA ARG A 140 1.23 -2.59 -9.19
C ARG A 140 0.46 -3.30 -8.10
N GLY A 141 -0.61 -3.96 -8.47
CA GLY A 141 -1.43 -4.67 -7.52
C GLY A 141 -2.07 -5.90 -8.10
N CYS A 142 -2.69 -6.68 -7.21
CA CYS A 142 -3.43 -7.86 -7.59
C CYS A 142 -4.78 -7.87 -6.86
N PHE A 143 -5.87 -7.98 -7.61
CA PHE A 143 -7.17 -8.34 -7.05
C PHE A 143 -7.39 -9.85 -7.15
N VAL A 144 -7.81 -10.46 -6.06
CA VAL A 144 -8.22 -11.87 -6.00
C VAL A 144 -9.71 -11.94 -6.24
N LEU A 145 -10.12 -12.43 -7.40
CA LEU A 145 -11.50 -12.55 -7.85
C LEU A 145 -12.02 -13.96 -7.52
N ARG A 146 -12.40 -14.20 -6.26
CA ARG A 146 -12.78 -15.56 -5.79
C ARG A 146 -14.00 -16.14 -6.47
N GLY A 147 -14.88 -15.31 -7.02
CA GLY A 147 -16.10 -15.70 -7.71
C GLY A 147 -15.95 -15.91 -9.23
N ASN A 148 -14.75 -15.69 -9.79
CA ASN A 148 -14.57 -15.54 -11.24
C ASN A 148 -13.52 -16.49 -11.86
N GLY A 149 -13.33 -17.68 -11.32
CA GLY A 149 -12.45 -18.68 -11.92
C GLY A 149 -13.16 -19.62 -12.90
N GLY A 150 -12.38 -20.35 -13.71
CA GLY A 150 -12.88 -21.35 -14.65
C GLY A 150 -13.32 -20.79 -15.99
N PHE A 151 -12.77 -19.65 -16.40
CA PHE A 151 -13.02 -19.06 -17.72
C PHE A 151 -11.98 -19.50 -18.78
N SER A 152 -10.92 -20.18 -18.37
CA SER A 152 -9.87 -20.70 -19.24
C SER A 152 -9.68 -22.20 -19.02
N ASP A 153 -9.36 -22.91 -20.07
CA ASP A 153 -8.99 -24.36 -20.01
C ASP A 153 -7.59 -24.54 -19.41
N GLU A 154 -6.77 -23.49 -19.35
CA GLU A 154 -5.41 -23.51 -18.82
C GLU A 154 -5.33 -22.84 -17.45
N VAL A 155 -4.99 -23.63 -16.43
CA VAL A 155 -4.69 -23.12 -15.08
C VAL A 155 -3.21 -22.74 -14.99
N ARG A 156 -2.91 -21.46 -15.05
CA ARG A 156 -1.53 -20.97 -14.98
C ARG A 156 -0.99 -20.94 -13.56
N LYS A 157 0.29 -21.38 -13.40
CA LYS A 157 1.03 -21.23 -12.15
C LYS A 157 1.56 -19.81 -12.02
N THR A 158 1.49 -19.24 -10.82
CA THR A 158 2.16 -17.99 -10.48
C THR A 158 3.46 -18.28 -9.73
N PRO A 159 4.49 -17.44 -9.83
CA PRO A 159 5.70 -17.57 -9.04
C PRO A 159 5.39 -17.69 -7.55
N PRO A 160 6.18 -18.45 -6.77
CA PRO A 160 6.02 -18.48 -5.33
C PRO A 160 6.28 -17.07 -4.76
N PRO A 161 5.58 -16.68 -3.69
CA PRO A 161 5.83 -15.42 -3.03
C PRO A 161 7.21 -15.43 -2.36
N ARG A 162 7.81 -14.25 -2.18
CA ARG A 162 9.04 -14.08 -1.43
C ARG A 162 8.79 -14.37 0.04
N ALA A 163 9.41 -15.42 0.58
CA ALA A 163 9.24 -15.79 1.98
C ALA A 163 10.12 -14.93 2.89
N VAL A 164 9.63 -14.58 4.08
CA VAL A 164 10.48 -14.02 5.14
C VAL A 164 11.37 -15.11 5.74
N PRO A 165 12.57 -14.78 6.25
CA PRO A 165 13.49 -15.76 6.85
C PRO A 165 12.91 -16.46 8.08
N ASP A 166 13.31 -17.73 8.29
CA ASP A 166 12.98 -18.50 9.50
C ASP A 166 14.00 -18.22 10.62
N ARG A 167 14.22 -16.96 10.92
CA ARG A 167 15.04 -16.45 12.02
C ARG A 167 14.35 -15.30 12.70
N ALA A 168 14.80 -14.91 13.88
CA ALA A 168 14.29 -13.71 14.54
C ALA A 168 14.50 -12.49 13.64
N PRO A 169 13.56 -11.53 13.63
CA PRO A 169 13.71 -10.27 12.91
C PRO A 169 14.85 -9.44 13.52
N ASP A 170 15.52 -8.65 12.69
CA ASP A 170 16.56 -7.73 13.14
C ASP A 170 15.97 -6.54 13.89
N HIS A 171 14.74 -6.13 13.49
CA HIS A 171 14.00 -5.05 14.15
C HIS A 171 12.51 -5.41 14.24
N VAL A 172 11.86 -4.89 15.28
CA VAL A 172 10.40 -4.90 15.42
C VAL A 172 9.93 -3.50 15.76
N CYS A 173 9.02 -2.96 14.95
CA CYS A 173 8.40 -1.66 15.20
C CYS A 173 6.91 -1.84 15.45
N ALA A 174 6.45 -1.43 16.63
CA ALA A 174 5.05 -1.47 17.02
C ALA A 174 4.40 -0.10 16.79
N LEU A 175 3.30 -0.07 16.05
CA LEU A 175 2.49 1.13 15.82
C LEU A 175 1.02 0.78 16.06
N SER A 176 0.39 1.49 17.02
CA SER A 176 -1.04 1.34 17.29
C SER A 176 -1.87 2.08 16.26
N THR A 177 -2.92 1.44 15.76
CA THR A 177 -3.89 2.10 14.90
C THR A 177 -4.89 2.88 15.76
N LEU A 178 -5.40 3.99 15.22
CA LEU A 178 -6.44 4.75 15.93
C LEU A 178 -7.77 3.98 15.91
N PRO A 179 -8.57 3.97 17.01
CA PRO A 179 -9.90 3.37 17.00
C PRO A 179 -10.84 3.93 15.91
N GLN A 180 -10.65 5.21 15.54
CA GLN A 180 -11.34 5.89 14.44
C GLN A 180 -10.51 5.92 13.14
N GLY A 181 -9.41 5.16 13.05
CA GLY A 181 -8.46 5.21 11.94
C GLY A 181 -9.09 4.98 10.57
N ALA A 182 -10.04 4.06 10.45
CA ALA A 182 -10.76 3.84 9.21
C ALA A 182 -11.61 5.05 8.77
N LEU A 183 -12.22 5.77 9.75
CA LEU A 183 -13.01 6.98 9.49
C LEU A 183 -12.13 8.18 9.09
N LEU A 184 -10.90 8.24 9.57
CA LEU A 184 -9.91 9.23 9.13
C LEU A 184 -9.38 8.88 7.75
N TYR A 185 -8.91 7.66 7.55
CA TYR A 185 -8.28 7.24 6.29
C TYR A 185 -9.23 7.37 5.10
N ARG A 186 -10.53 7.04 5.25
CA ARG A 186 -11.50 7.19 4.16
C ARG A 186 -11.62 8.63 3.61
N LEU A 187 -11.26 9.63 4.40
CA LEU A 187 -11.29 11.04 3.97
C LEU A 187 -10.16 11.35 2.99
N THR A 188 -9.12 10.52 2.91
CA THR A 188 -8.02 10.69 1.95
C THR A 188 -8.39 10.25 0.53
N GLY A 189 -9.53 9.54 0.35
CA GLY A 189 -10.05 9.19 -0.98
C GLY A 189 -10.78 7.85 -1.07
N ASP A 190 -10.42 6.85 -0.30
CA ASP A 190 -11.09 5.54 -0.31
C ASP A 190 -12.33 5.53 0.57
N ARG A 191 -13.49 5.79 -0.04
CA ARG A 191 -14.78 5.88 0.65
C ARG A 191 -15.57 4.57 0.67
N ASN A 192 -14.95 3.42 0.46
CA ASN A 192 -15.62 2.14 0.52
C ASN A 192 -16.35 1.96 1.87
N SER A 193 -17.65 1.66 1.81
CA SER A 193 -18.52 1.54 2.97
C SER A 193 -18.15 0.38 3.92
N LEU A 194 -17.38 -0.61 3.43
CA LEU A 194 -16.86 -1.72 4.25
C LEU A 194 -16.07 -1.22 5.48
N HIS A 195 -15.46 -0.05 5.36
CA HIS A 195 -14.60 0.54 6.39
C HIS A 195 -15.35 1.52 7.33
N ALA A 196 -16.65 1.70 7.13
CA ALA A 196 -17.44 2.69 7.90
C ALA A 196 -18.81 2.19 8.35
N ASP A 197 -19.47 1.34 7.56
CA ASP A 197 -20.83 0.87 7.81
C ASP A 197 -20.83 -0.51 8.46
N PRO A 198 -21.33 -0.64 9.71
CA PRO A 198 -21.39 -1.94 10.41
C PRO A 198 -22.28 -2.97 9.70
N GLY A 199 -23.35 -2.52 9.02
CA GLY A 199 -24.25 -3.41 8.28
C GLY A 199 -23.55 -4.01 7.06
N ILE A 200 -22.81 -3.20 6.30
CA ILE A 200 -22.01 -3.65 5.17
C ILE A 200 -20.89 -4.57 5.63
N ALA A 201 -20.19 -4.22 6.71
CA ALA A 201 -19.15 -5.06 7.29
C ALA A 201 -19.67 -6.44 7.69
N LYS A 202 -20.82 -6.49 8.36
CA LYS A 202 -21.48 -7.74 8.76
C LYS A 202 -21.91 -8.57 7.55
N ALA A 203 -22.47 -7.95 6.52
CA ALA A 203 -22.86 -8.62 5.28
C ALA A 203 -21.63 -9.21 4.55
N ALA A 204 -20.45 -8.57 4.68
CA ALA A 204 -19.18 -9.06 4.15
C ALA A 204 -18.49 -10.11 5.04
N GLY A 205 -19.11 -10.52 6.18
CA GLY A 205 -18.59 -11.54 7.08
C GLY A 205 -17.63 -11.02 8.16
N PHE A 206 -17.57 -9.71 8.39
CA PHE A 206 -16.76 -9.10 9.45
C PHE A 206 -17.63 -8.71 10.65
N GLU A 207 -17.10 -8.85 11.85
CA GLU A 207 -17.78 -8.46 13.09
C GLU A 207 -18.06 -6.95 13.17
N ARG A 208 -17.16 -6.15 12.61
CA ARG A 208 -17.21 -4.68 12.58
C ARG A 208 -16.47 -4.13 11.37
N PRO A 209 -16.61 -2.83 11.03
CA PRO A 209 -15.81 -2.20 9.99
C PRO A 209 -14.32 -2.46 10.20
N ILE A 210 -13.64 -2.87 9.13
CA ILE A 210 -12.21 -3.16 9.13
C ILE A 210 -11.39 -1.93 8.69
N LEU A 211 -10.09 -1.90 9.03
CA LEU A 211 -9.18 -0.89 8.51
C LEU A 211 -8.94 -1.14 7.01
N HIS A 212 -8.75 -0.08 6.23
CA HIS A 212 -8.37 -0.18 4.82
C HIS A 212 -7.05 -0.95 4.68
N GLY A 213 -6.95 -1.83 3.71
CA GLY A 213 -5.70 -2.53 3.42
C GLY A 213 -4.57 -1.55 3.09
N SER A 214 -4.86 -0.52 2.29
CA SER A 214 -3.93 0.56 1.95
C SER A 214 -3.51 1.41 3.17
N CYS A 215 -4.36 1.55 4.20
CA CYS A 215 -3.98 2.16 5.47
C CYS A 215 -2.99 1.28 6.24
N ALA A 216 -3.26 -0.01 6.36
CA ALA A 216 -2.32 -0.96 6.99
C ALA A 216 -0.97 -1.00 6.24
N TYR A 217 -0.99 -0.93 4.91
CA TYR A 217 0.19 -0.76 4.08
C TYR A 217 0.94 0.54 4.42
N GLY A 218 0.25 1.68 4.52
CA GLY A 218 0.85 2.95 4.90
C GLY A 218 1.46 2.94 6.30
N ILE A 219 0.82 2.27 7.28
CA ILE A 219 1.35 2.09 8.65
C ILE A 219 2.61 1.22 8.65
N ALA A 220 2.65 0.16 7.83
CA ALA A 220 3.90 -0.59 7.62
C ALA A 220 4.98 0.30 7.00
N GLY A 221 4.64 1.15 6.02
CA GLY A 221 5.53 2.17 5.46
C GLY A 221 6.06 3.14 6.52
N HIS A 222 5.22 3.56 7.49
CA HIS A 222 5.64 4.38 8.63
C HIS A 222 6.69 3.65 9.49
N ALA A 223 6.46 2.39 9.82
CA ALA A 223 7.43 1.58 10.59
C ALA A 223 8.77 1.44 9.84
N LEU A 224 8.72 1.16 8.53
CA LEU A 224 9.90 1.03 7.69
C LEU A 224 10.66 2.36 7.54
N LEU A 225 9.94 3.46 7.33
CA LEU A 225 10.52 4.80 7.24
C LEU A 225 11.22 5.19 8.56
N LYS A 226 10.60 4.87 9.70
CA LYS A 226 11.16 5.10 11.03
C LYS A 226 12.45 4.31 11.25
N VAL A 227 12.44 3.01 10.95
CA VAL A 227 13.53 2.09 11.33
C VAL A 227 14.68 2.12 10.33
N LEU A 228 14.38 2.17 9.02
CA LEU A 228 15.38 2.00 7.97
C LEU A 228 15.83 3.32 7.34
N CYS A 229 14.97 4.34 7.41
CA CYS A 229 15.17 5.60 6.69
C CYS A 229 15.35 6.82 7.61
N ASP A 230 15.29 6.67 8.93
CA ASP A 230 15.32 7.77 9.90
C ASP A 230 14.33 8.91 9.56
N TYR A 231 13.12 8.50 9.14
CA TYR A 231 12.05 9.39 8.68
C TYR A 231 12.40 10.24 7.42
N GLU A 232 13.48 9.94 6.68
CA GLU A 232 13.80 10.64 5.44
C GLU A 232 12.99 10.04 4.26
N PRO A 233 11.91 10.72 3.77
CA PRO A 233 10.96 10.13 2.84
C PRO A 233 11.58 9.79 1.47
N GLN A 234 12.58 10.56 1.02
CA GLN A 234 13.29 10.32 -0.24
C GLN A 234 14.13 9.04 -0.23
N ARG A 235 14.35 8.43 0.94
CA ARG A 235 15.09 7.18 1.03
C ARG A 235 14.23 5.96 0.75
N LEU A 236 12.91 6.01 0.95
CA LEU A 236 12.01 4.90 0.62
C LEU A 236 11.77 4.88 -0.88
N GLN A 237 12.19 3.81 -1.56
CA GLN A 237 12.16 3.70 -3.03
C GLN A 237 11.11 2.71 -3.53
N ARG A 238 10.91 1.60 -2.81
CA ARG A 238 9.92 0.58 -3.17
C ARG A 238 9.43 -0.16 -1.95
N MET A 239 8.16 -0.56 -1.99
CA MET A 239 7.55 -1.37 -0.96
C MET A 239 6.51 -2.31 -1.57
N ASP A 240 6.69 -3.62 -1.36
CA ASP A 240 5.80 -4.69 -1.82
C ASP A 240 5.19 -5.42 -0.64
N VAL A 241 3.93 -5.84 -0.73
CA VAL A 241 3.26 -6.69 0.27
C VAL A 241 2.21 -7.60 -0.34
N ARG A 242 1.86 -8.64 0.41
CA ARG A 242 0.65 -9.42 0.26
C ARG A 242 -0.27 -9.21 1.46
N PHE A 243 -1.54 -8.93 1.20
CA PHE A 243 -2.58 -8.84 2.24
C PHE A 243 -3.06 -10.23 2.61
N THR A 244 -2.97 -10.61 3.90
CA THR A 244 -3.30 -11.96 4.37
C THR A 244 -4.47 -12.01 5.33
N ALA A 245 -4.73 -10.93 6.07
CA ALA A 245 -5.88 -10.81 6.97
C ALA A 245 -6.23 -9.33 7.21
N PRO A 246 -7.47 -9.02 7.60
CA PRO A 246 -7.88 -7.66 7.95
C PRO A 246 -7.25 -7.21 9.27
N VAL A 247 -7.04 -5.90 9.38
CA VAL A 247 -6.75 -5.19 10.63
C VAL A 247 -8.03 -4.56 11.15
N LEU A 248 -8.28 -4.64 12.44
CA LEU A 248 -9.39 -3.93 13.09
C LEU A 248 -8.89 -2.59 13.64
N PRO A 249 -9.63 -1.49 13.46
CA PRO A 249 -9.27 -0.20 14.06
C PRO A 249 -9.06 -0.32 15.57
N GLY A 250 -7.96 0.22 16.09
CA GLY A 250 -7.54 0.12 17.48
C GLY A 250 -6.52 -0.99 17.77
N GLU A 251 -6.24 -1.89 16.80
CA GLU A 251 -5.22 -2.92 16.97
C GLU A 251 -3.80 -2.36 16.75
N THR A 252 -2.81 -3.03 17.34
CA THR A 252 -1.40 -2.68 17.21
C THR A 252 -0.72 -3.55 16.16
N ILE A 253 -0.14 -2.90 15.14
CA ILE A 253 0.62 -3.56 14.08
C ILE A 253 2.10 -3.63 14.50
N HIS A 254 2.62 -4.83 14.63
CA HIS A 254 4.04 -5.12 14.77
C HIS A 254 4.63 -5.41 13.40
N THR A 255 5.50 -4.53 12.92
CA THR A 255 6.28 -4.73 11.70
C THR A 255 7.60 -5.38 12.07
N GLU A 256 7.74 -6.65 11.73
CA GLU A 256 8.95 -7.46 11.85
C GLU A 256 9.81 -7.22 10.61
N ILE A 257 11.09 -6.89 10.75
CA ILE A 257 11.98 -6.47 9.66
C ILE A 257 13.24 -7.32 9.66
N TRP A 258 13.60 -7.88 8.52
CA TRP A 258 14.83 -8.62 8.26
C TRP A 258 15.65 -7.89 7.22
N GLN A 259 16.78 -7.32 7.62
CA GLN A 259 17.73 -6.71 6.68
C GLN A 259 18.43 -7.81 5.88
N GLU A 260 18.40 -7.68 4.55
CA GLU A 260 19.01 -8.65 3.64
C GLU A 260 20.41 -8.20 3.23
N GLN A 261 20.47 -7.10 2.51
CA GLN A 261 21.69 -6.44 2.07
C GLN A 261 21.51 -4.93 2.21
N GLN A 262 22.57 -4.18 2.03
CA GLN A 262 22.50 -2.74 2.11
C GLN A 262 21.46 -2.19 1.12
N GLY A 263 20.47 -1.46 1.63
CA GLY A 263 19.41 -0.85 0.83
C GLY A 263 18.18 -1.74 0.58
N SER A 264 18.09 -2.94 1.17
CA SER A 264 16.90 -3.77 1.08
C SER A 264 16.60 -4.54 2.37
N ALA A 265 15.32 -4.82 2.60
CA ALA A 265 14.87 -5.65 3.70
C ALA A 265 13.59 -6.42 3.34
N LEU A 266 13.38 -7.54 4.02
CA LEU A 266 12.11 -8.24 4.06
C LEU A 266 11.33 -7.80 5.30
N PHE A 267 10.01 -7.87 5.24
CA PHE A 267 9.19 -7.55 6.41
C PHE A 267 7.87 -8.32 6.42
N ARG A 268 7.28 -8.39 7.61
CA ARG A 268 5.96 -8.96 7.86
C ARG A 268 5.28 -8.15 8.95
N CYS A 269 3.95 -7.99 8.83
CA CYS A 269 3.17 -7.30 9.85
C CYS A 269 2.23 -8.27 10.55
N LYS A 270 2.22 -8.21 11.89
CA LYS A 270 1.31 -8.95 12.76
C LYS A 270 0.49 -8.02 13.62
N VAL A 271 -0.76 -8.36 13.83
CA VAL A 271 -1.60 -7.79 14.89
C VAL A 271 -1.41 -8.63 16.14
N ILE A 272 -0.99 -7.98 17.24
CA ILE A 272 -0.61 -8.68 18.46
C ILE A 272 -1.82 -9.21 19.20
N GLU A 273 -2.89 -8.44 19.29
CA GLU A 273 -4.12 -8.78 20.02
C GLU A 273 -4.74 -10.10 19.56
N ARG A 274 -4.55 -10.45 18.29
CA ARG A 274 -5.07 -11.71 17.70
C ARG A 274 -3.98 -12.68 17.28
N ASN A 275 -2.70 -12.34 17.49
CA ASN A 275 -1.55 -13.10 16.98
C ASN A 275 -1.70 -13.46 15.49
N ARG A 276 -2.11 -12.50 14.67
CA ARG A 276 -2.46 -12.72 13.26
C ARG A 276 -1.55 -11.97 12.32
N VAL A 277 -0.94 -12.67 11.35
CA VAL A 277 -0.25 -12.04 10.22
C VAL A 277 -1.29 -11.35 9.34
N VAL A 278 -1.10 -10.08 9.06
CA VAL A 278 -2.00 -9.22 8.28
C VAL A 278 -1.39 -8.75 6.96
N LEU A 279 -0.06 -8.50 6.95
CA LEU A 279 0.74 -8.29 5.75
C LEU A 279 1.90 -9.30 5.77
N ASP A 280 2.15 -9.96 4.65
CA ASP A 280 3.22 -10.95 4.53
C ASP A 280 3.99 -10.77 3.22
N ASN A 281 5.09 -11.50 3.07
CA ASN A 281 5.94 -11.46 1.87
C ASN A 281 6.41 -10.04 1.52
N GLY A 282 6.55 -9.20 2.54
CA GLY A 282 6.93 -7.81 2.42
C GLY A 282 8.37 -7.67 1.93
N PHE A 283 8.58 -6.70 1.04
CA PHE A 283 9.90 -6.31 0.56
C PHE A 283 9.98 -4.80 0.48
N VAL A 284 11.11 -4.24 0.88
CA VAL A 284 11.38 -2.81 0.82
C VAL A 284 12.77 -2.55 0.23
N GLU A 285 12.85 -1.58 -0.67
CA GLU A 285 14.09 -0.98 -1.16
C GLU A 285 14.18 0.46 -0.64
N TYR A 286 15.37 0.82 -0.15
CA TYR A 286 15.64 2.15 0.39
C TYR A 286 17.08 2.58 0.12
N ALA A 287 17.30 3.88 -0.07
CA ALA A 287 18.64 4.41 -0.19
C ALA A 287 19.40 4.25 1.14
N ALA A 288 20.55 3.61 1.09
CA ALA A 288 21.45 3.54 2.23
C ALA A 288 21.89 4.97 2.65
N THR A 289 22.16 5.16 3.94
CA THR A 289 22.88 6.35 4.38
C THR A 289 24.27 6.29 3.76
N ASN A 290 24.67 7.33 3.01
CA ASN A 290 26.07 7.50 2.65
C ASN A 290 26.83 7.55 3.97
N GLY A 291 27.50 6.45 4.33
CA GLY A 291 28.37 6.41 5.49
C GLY A 291 29.33 7.58 5.38
N ALA A 292 29.43 8.38 6.44
CA ALA A 292 30.53 9.30 6.59
C ALA A 292 31.81 8.49 6.28
N SER A 293 32.49 8.85 5.22
CA SER A 293 33.81 8.29 4.89
C SER A 293 34.63 8.35 6.17
N ASP A 294 35.04 7.18 6.65
CA ASP A 294 35.98 7.02 7.74
C ASP A 294 37.26 7.82 7.39
N SER A 295 37.29 9.08 7.75
CA SER A 295 38.50 9.88 7.80
C SER A 295 39.29 9.45 9.02
N ARG A 296 39.74 8.20 9.06
CA ARG A 296 40.87 7.81 9.90
C ARG A 296 42.11 8.40 9.21
N GLY A 297 42.41 9.64 9.58
CA GLY A 297 43.67 10.26 9.30
C GLY A 297 44.81 9.36 9.74
N SER A 298 45.58 8.90 8.81
CA SER A 298 46.94 8.39 9.07
C SER A 298 47.75 9.52 9.70
N ALA A 299 47.85 9.52 11.01
CA ALA A 299 48.97 10.19 11.69
C ALA A 299 50.17 9.29 11.50
N SER A 300 51.06 9.66 10.61
CA SER A 300 52.44 9.15 10.55
C SER A 300 53.39 10.32 10.76
N HIS A 301 54.08 10.24 11.86
CA HIS A 301 55.37 10.85 12.26
C HIS A 301 55.89 12.07 11.52
#